data_b7b23513d3f8993186ebe6ce9ae0aa5b
#
_entry.id   b7b23513d3f8993186ebe6ce9ae0aa5b
#
_cell.length_a   1.000
_cell.length_b   1.000
_cell.length_c   1.000
_cell.angle_alpha   90.00
_cell.angle_beta   90.00
_cell.angle_gamma   90.00
#
_symmetry.space_group_name_H-M   'P 1'
#
loop_
_entity.id
_entity.type
_entity.pdbx_description
1 polymer ?
#
loop_
_entity_poly.entity_id
_entity_poly.type
_entity_poly.pdbx_seq_one_letter_code
_entity_poly.pdbx_strand_id
1 'polypeptide(L)'
;MALLSTLFCSRGAIMLSAGDEFGRSQQGNNNAYAQDNAIGWIDWTGRDREIEAHTFTLAALRARCPDFKDIAMLREEDVAWADESGRAMGVAQWEQPERRCVALHFLRSGWTLCVNGSAEPREFHLGDDRCVTVASRSLLLLDPLPR
;
A
#
# COMPACT_ATOMS: atom_id res chain seq x y z
N MET A 1 2.27 2.21 9.58
CA MET A 1 1.83 1.06 8.72
C MET A 1 1.40 1.49 7.31
N ALA A 2 0.53 2.50 7.12
CA ALA A 2 0.04 2.90 5.78
C ALA A 2 1.16 3.18 4.76
N LEU A 3 2.21 3.91 5.16
CA LEU A 3 3.34 4.21 4.26
C LEU A 3 4.10 2.96 3.83
N LEU A 4 4.31 2.01 4.74
CA LEU A 4 4.90 0.70 4.39
C LEU A 4 4.01 -0.06 3.41
N SER A 5 2.70 -0.09 3.66
CA SER A 5 1.75 -0.73 2.72
C SER A 5 1.81 -0.09 1.33
N THR A 6 1.87 1.24 1.24
CA THR A 6 2.02 1.95 -0.03
C THR A 6 3.32 1.57 -0.74
N LEU A 7 4.43 1.53 -0.01
CA LEU A 7 5.73 1.13 -0.54
C LEU A 7 5.69 -0.30 -1.10
N PHE A 8 5.19 -1.25 -0.30
CA PHE A 8 5.15 -2.66 -0.70
C PHE A 8 4.16 -2.95 -1.85
N CYS A 9 3.13 -2.12 -2.02
CA CYS A 9 2.20 -2.18 -3.15
C CYS A 9 2.65 -1.37 -4.37
N SER A 10 3.83 -0.75 -4.33
CA SER A 10 4.41 -0.08 -5.50
C SER A 10 5.00 -1.10 -6.46
N ARG A 11 4.95 -0.80 -7.77
CA ARG A 11 5.53 -1.67 -8.82
C ARG A 11 7.04 -1.48 -8.95
N GLY A 12 7.71 -2.52 -9.44
CA GLY A 12 9.15 -2.52 -9.65
C GLY A 12 9.94 -2.77 -8.36
N ALA A 13 11.19 -2.31 -8.31
CA ALA A 13 12.02 -2.44 -7.13
C ALA A 13 11.61 -1.44 -6.04
N ILE A 14 11.52 -1.92 -4.81
CA ILE A 14 11.31 -1.06 -3.65
C ILE A 14 12.59 -0.94 -2.84
N MET A 15 12.78 0.19 -2.17
CA MET A 15 13.88 0.41 -1.24
C MET A 15 13.33 0.71 0.13
N LEU A 16 13.89 0.06 1.14
CA LEU A 16 13.54 0.22 2.54
C LEU A 16 14.81 0.57 3.32
N SER A 17 14.79 1.66 4.09
CA SER A 17 15.90 1.97 4.97
C SER A 17 15.92 0.99 6.14
N ALA A 18 17.13 0.54 6.52
CA ALA A 18 17.29 -0.39 7.63
C ALA A 18 16.67 0.17 8.92
N GLY A 19 15.77 -0.61 9.51
CA GLY A 19 15.02 -0.25 10.69
C GLY A 19 13.58 0.24 10.44
N ASP A 20 13.24 0.71 9.23
CA ASP A 20 11.87 1.12 8.90
C ASP A 20 10.89 -0.05 9.01
N GLU A 21 11.36 -1.28 8.76
CA GLU A 21 10.59 -2.53 8.88
C GLU A 21 10.11 -2.83 10.31
N PHE A 22 10.62 -2.14 11.30
CA PHE A 22 10.20 -2.28 12.70
C PHE A 22 10.09 -0.93 13.45
N GLY A 23 9.93 0.16 12.69
CA GLY A 23 9.57 1.47 13.25
C GLY A 23 10.73 2.27 13.82
N ARG A 24 11.96 2.13 13.28
CA ARG A 24 13.10 2.96 13.67
C ARG A 24 12.73 4.45 13.67
N SER A 25 13.22 5.16 14.68
CA SER A 25 13.06 6.60 14.80
C SER A 25 14.42 7.28 15.01
N GLN A 26 14.61 8.41 14.35
CA GLN A 26 15.72 9.33 14.62
C GLN A 26 15.30 10.47 15.55
N GLN A 27 14.20 10.30 16.30
CA GLN A 27 13.70 11.25 17.29
C GLN A 27 13.48 12.68 16.73
N GLY A 28 13.03 12.76 15.47
CA GLY A 28 12.77 14.03 14.77
C GLY A 28 14.00 14.66 14.11
N ASN A 29 15.18 14.07 14.25
CA ASN A 29 16.36 14.53 13.51
C ASN A 29 16.27 14.08 12.06
N ASN A 30 16.10 15.01 11.13
CA ASN A 30 16.01 14.74 9.70
C ASN A 30 17.36 14.64 8.99
N ASN A 31 18.47 14.85 9.71
CA ASN A 31 19.83 14.77 9.17
C ASN A 31 20.79 14.17 10.19
N ALA A 32 20.79 12.86 10.29
CA ALA A 32 21.73 12.11 11.13
C ALA A 32 23.08 11.84 10.44
N TYR A 33 23.37 12.53 9.34
CA TYR A 33 24.63 12.39 8.62
C TYR A 33 25.84 12.68 9.53
N ALA A 34 26.83 11.81 9.47
CA ALA A 34 28.05 11.86 10.29
C ALA A 34 27.83 11.82 11.82
N GLN A 35 26.64 11.39 12.28
CA GLN A 35 26.36 11.19 13.71
C GLN A 35 26.54 9.71 14.07
N ASP A 36 27.60 9.43 14.83
CA ASP A 36 27.88 8.12 15.41
C ASP A 36 27.40 8.08 16.87
N ASN A 37 26.08 8.03 17.05
CA ASN A 37 25.42 8.02 18.36
C ASN A 37 24.06 7.32 18.29
N ALA A 38 23.35 7.25 19.42
CA ALA A 38 22.08 6.56 19.55
C ALA A 38 20.97 7.04 18.58
N ILE A 39 21.06 8.26 18.02
CA ILE A 39 20.12 8.76 17.01
C ILE A 39 20.33 8.04 15.68
N GLY A 40 21.62 7.78 15.32
CA GLY A 40 21.98 7.08 14.08
C GLY A 40 21.91 5.56 14.18
N TRP A 41 22.10 5.00 15.38
CA TRP A 41 22.15 3.55 15.57
C TRP A 41 20.77 2.89 15.46
N ILE A 42 20.79 1.60 15.14
CA ILE A 42 19.58 0.78 15.10
C ILE A 42 19.38 0.14 16.47
N ASP A 43 18.27 0.45 17.12
CA ASP A 43 17.87 -0.20 18.37
C ASP A 43 17.15 -1.52 18.06
N TRP A 44 17.89 -2.63 18.11
CA TRP A 44 17.34 -3.97 17.90
C TRP A 44 16.47 -4.46 19.05
N THR A 45 16.58 -3.86 20.23
CA THR A 45 15.79 -4.27 21.40
C THR A 45 14.45 -3.55 21.48
N GLY A 46 14.40 -2.28 21.05
CA GLY A 46 13.20 -1.44 21.02
C GLY A 46 12.34 -1.60 19.77
N ARG A 47 12.47 -2.71 19.02
CA ARG A 47 11.68 -2.96 17.81
C ARG A 47 10.20 -3.00 18.09
N ASP A 48 9.42 -2.30 17.26
CA ASP A 48 7.98 -2.42 17.23
C ASP A 48 7.59 -3.74 16.53
N ARG A 49 7.14 -4.71 17.34
CA ARG A 49 6.77 -6.05 16.86
C ARG A 49 5.54 -6.05 15.96
N GLU A 50 4.65 -5.10 16.11
CA GLU A 50 3.45 -4.98 15.28
C GLU A 50 3.82 -4.49 13.88
N ILE A 51 4.67 -3.46 13.78
CA ILE A 51 5.21 -2.98 12.51
C ILE A 51 6.04 -4.07 11.83
N GLU A 52 6.88 -4.80 12.58
CA GLU A 52 7.68 -5.91 12.06
C GLU A 52 6.78 -7.00 11.45
N ALA A 53 5.77 -7.45 12.17
CA ALA A 53 4.82 -8.47 11.68
C ALA A 53 4.03 -7.98 10.45
N HIS A 54 3.63 -6.70 10.45
CA HIS A 54 2.97 -6.08 9.30
C HIS A 54 3.89 -6.07 8.06
N THR A 55 5.16 -5.72 8.23
CA THR A 55 6.14 -5.72 7.15
C THR A 55 6.35 -7.12 6.56
N PHE A 56 6.44 -8.15 7.41
CA PHE A 56 6.50 -9.54 6.95
C PHE A 56 5.27 -9.94 6.12
N THR A 57 4.08 -9.55 6.58
CA THR A 57 2.82 -9.79 5.84
C THR A 57 2.84 -9.13 4.47
N LEU A 58 3.27 -7.86 4.41
CA LEU A 58 3.38 -7.12 3.15
C LEU A 58 4.38 -7.76 2.19
N ALA A 59 5.53 -8.22 2.69
CA ALA A 59 6.54 -8.91 1.89
C ALA A 59 5.99 -10.22 1.29
N ALA A 60 5.26 -11.00 2.09
CA ALA A 60 4.61 -12.23 1.64
C ALA A 60 3.52 -11.96 0.59
N LEU A 61 2.67 -10.95 0.79
CA LEU A 61 1.66 -10.53 -0.18
C LEU A 61 2.31 -10.08 -1.49
N ARG A 62 3.33 -9.22 -1.40
CA ARG A 62 4.08 -8.76 -2.58
C ARG A 62 4.70 -9.91 -3.36
N ALA A 63 5.25 -10.92 -2.66
CA ALA A 63 5.84 -12.09 -3.31
C ALA A 63 4.82 -12.91 -4.13
N ARG A 64 3.54 -12.88 -3.72
CA ARG A 64 2.43 -13.59 -4.40
C ARG A 64 1.85 -12.80 -5.56
N CYS A 65 1.82 -11.47 -5.49
CA CYS A 65 1.26 -10.62 -6.53
C CYS A 65 2.28 -10.37 -7.67
N PRO A 66 2.07 -10.93 -8.87
CA PRO A 66 3.02 -10.80 -9.97
C PRO A 66 3.13 -9.35 -10.47
N ASP A 67 2.05 -8.58 -10.41
CA ASP A 67 1.99 -7.22 -10.95
C ASP A 67 2.97 -6.26 -10.26
N PHE A 68 3.29 -6.48 -8.98
CA PHE A 68 4.24 -5.64 -8.25
C PHE A 68 5.70 -5.88 -8.66
N LYS A 69 6.01 -7.02 -9.28
CA LYS A 69 7.34 -7.37 -9.76
C LYS A 69 7.61 -6.86 -11.17
N ASP A 70 6.56 -6.56 -11.92
CA ASP A 70 6.66 -6.08 -13.29
C ASP A 70 7.13 -4.62 -13.30
N ILE A 71 8.10 -4.31 -14.17
CA ILE A 71 8.66 -2.97 -14.39
C ILE A 71 8.08 -2.26 -15.61
N ALA A 72 7.31 -2.97 -16.44
CA ALA A 72 6.68 -2.38 -17.61
C ALA A 72 5.66 -1.29 -17.19
N MET A 73 5.56 -0.24 -17.96
CA MET A 73 4.53 0.79 -17.71
C MET A 73 3.14 0.16 -17.86
N LEU A 74 2.25 0.51 -16.92
CA LEU A 74 0.85 0.12 -17.00
C LEU A 74 0.16 0.79 -18.18
N ARG A 75 -0.63 0.03 -18.91
CA ARG A 75 -1.49 0.50 -19.98
C ARG A 75 -2.95 0.40 -19.54
N GLU A 76 -3.85 1.01 -20.28
CA GLU A 76 -5.29 0.93 -20.04
C GLU A 76 -5.83 -0.51 -20.07
N GLU A 77 -5.19 -1.38 -20.86
CA GLU A 77 -5.52 -2.81 -20.97
C GLU A 77 -5.00 -3.66 -19.80
N ASP A 78 -4.10 -3.14 -18.98
CA ASP A 78 -3.50 -3.86 -17.87
C ASP A 78 -4.26 -3.64 -16.55
N VAL A 79 -4.93 -2.49 -16.41
CA VAL A 79 -5.57 -2.09 -15.15
C VAL A 79 -6.90 -1.36 -15.38
N ALA A 80 -7.77 -1.45 -14.38
CA ALA A 80 -8.95 -0.63 -14.28
C ALA A 80 -8.95 0.12 -12.94
N TRP A 81 -9.22 1.42 -13.00
CA TRP A 81 -9.35 2.27 -11.82
C TRP A 81 -10.82 2.50 -11.51
N ALA A 82 -11.19 2.35 -10.25
CA ALA A 82 -12.55 2.58 -9.78
C ALA A 82 -12.56 3.42 -8.50
N ASP A 83 -13.67 4.09 -8.25
CA ASP A 83 -13.94 4.71 -6.96
C ASP A 83 -14.45 3.65 -5.95
N GLU A 84 -14.71 4.07 -4.71
CA GLU A 84 -15.22 3.19 -3.66
C GLU A 84 -16.61 2.60 -3.96
N SER A 85 -17.38 3.22 -4.86
CA SER A 85 -18.67 2.67 -5.29
C SER A 85 -18.55 1.67 -6.44
N GLY A 86 -17.33 1.38 -6.92
CA GLY A 86 -17.06 0.50 -8.05
C GLY A 86 -17.22 1.15 -9.42
N ARG A 87 -17.46 2.46 -9.50
CA ARG A 87 -17.56 3.19 -10.77
C ARG A 87 -16.17 3.49 -11.32
N ALA A 88 -16.02 3.33 -12.64
CA ALA A 88 -14.79 3.65 -13.33
C ALA A 88 -14.37 5.10 -13.11
N MET A 89 -13.07 5.31 -12.88
CA MET A 89 -12.45 6.62 -12.71
C MET A 89 -12.24 7.28 -14.07
N GLY A 90 -12.90 8.41 -14.30
CA GLY A 90 -12.65 9.30 -15.45
C GLY A 90 -11.95 10.58 -15.00
N VAL A 91 -11.70 11.50 -15.93
CA VAL A 91 -11.02 12.78 -15.65
C VAL A 91 -11.69 13.54 -14.50
N ALA A 92 -13.02 13.67 -14.55
CA ALA A 92 -13.78 14.40 -13.53
C ALA A 92 -13.63 13.79 -12.12
N GLN A 93 -13.47 12.46 -12.00
CA GLN A 93 -13.23 11.79 -10.73
C GLN A 93 -11.82 12.03 -10.21
N TRP A 94 -10.82 12.04 -11.10
CA TRP A 94 -9.43 12.32 -10.72
C TRP A 94 -9.21 13.76 -10.27
N GLU A 95 -9.96 14.71 -10.84
CA GLU A 95 -9.88 16.12 -10.50
C GLU A 95 -10.61 16.54 -9.23
N GLN A 96 -11.32 15.61 -8.57
CA GLN A 96 -12.03 15.89 -7.31
C GLN A 96 -11.02 16.04 -6.15
N PRO A 97 -10.86 17.24 -5.57
CA PRO A 97 -9.87 17.47 -4.50
C PRO A 97 -10.19 16.72 -3.20
N GLU A 98 -11.47 16.38 -2.99
CA GLU A 98 -11.94 15.66 -1.79
C GLU A 98 -11.80 14.14 -1.90
N ARG A 99 -11.44 13.62 -3.06
CA ARG A 99 -11.29 12.18 -3.23
C ARG A 99 -10.13 11.65 -2.39
N ARG A 100 -10.41 10.60 -1.64
CA ARG A 100 -9.45 9.94 -0.74
C ARG A 100 -9.40 8.43 -0.94
N CYS A 101 -10.30 7.89 -1.77
CA CYS A 101 -10.47 6.47 -1.98
C CYS A 101 -10.31 6.12 -3.45
N VAL A 102 -9.63 5.01 -3.72
CA VAL A 102 -9.49 4.46 -5.07
C VAL A 102 -9.24 2.96 -5.00
N ALA A 103 -9.79 2.23 -5.97
CA ALA A 103 -9.48 0.83 -6.21
C ALA A 103 -8.72 0.68 -7.53
N LEU A 104 -7.71 -0.18 -7.54
CA LEU A 104 -6.94 -0.55 -8.71
C LEU A 104 -7.11 -2.06 -8.94
N HIS A 105 -7.69 -2.42 -10.08
CA HIS A 105 -7.85 -3.80 -10.50
C HIS A 105 -6.79 -4.16 -11.53
N PHE A 106 -5.99 -5.18 -11.27
CA PHE A 106 -5.05 -5.76 -12.23
C PHE A 106 -5.77 -6.78 -13.10
N LEU A 107 -6.05 -6.42 -14.34
CA LEU A 107 -6.95 -7.17 -15.21
C LEU A 107 -6.42 -8.55 -15.60
N ARG A 108 -5.10 -8.74 -15.68
CA ARG A 108 -4.48 -10.02 -16.02
C ARG A 108 -4.45 -10.99 -14.85
N SER A 109 -4.07 -10.52 -13.70
CA SER A 109 -3.87 -11.36 -12.50
C SER A 109 -5.13 -11.49 -11.65
N GLY A 110 -6.06 -10.54 -11.77
CA GLY A 110 -7.27 -10.46 -10.95
C GLY A 110 -7.06 -9.92 -9.53
N TRP A 111 -5.84 -9.48 -9.19
CA TRP A 111 -5.59 -8.81 -7.91
C TRP A 111 -6.26 -7.45 -7.87
N THR A 112 -6.69 -7.06 -6.67
CA THR A 112 -7.31 -5.75 -6.45
C THR A 112 -6.67 -5.06 -5.27
N LEU A 113 -6.23 -3.82 -5.47
CA LEU A 113 -5.70 -2.96 -4.42
C LEU A 113 -6.72 -1.86 -4.11
N CYS A 114 -7.25 -1.85 -2.88
CA CYS A 114 -8.11 -0.79 -2.38
C CYS A 114 -7.31 0.15 -1.47
N VAL A 115 -7.38 1.45 -1.74
CA VAL A 115 -6.67 2.48 -0.99
C VAL A 115 -7.69 3.41 -0.34
N ASN A 116 -7.65 3.50 0.98
CA ASN A 116 -8.45 4.43 1.76
C ASN A 116 -7.54 5.46 2.45
N GLY A 117 -7.45 6.66 1.90
CA GLY A 117 -6.74 7.79 2.48
C GLY A 117 -7.61 8.66 3.41
N SER A 118 -8.89 8.30 3.64
CA SER A 118 -9.77 9.05 4.53
C SER A 118 -9.50 8.76 6.00
N ALA A 119 -10.04 9.58 6.89
CA ALA A 119 -9.93 9.39 8.34
C ALA A 119 -10.88 8.32 8.88
N GLU A 120 -11.85 7.86 8.08
CA GLU A 120 -12.88 6.90 8.46
C GLU A 120 -12.73 5.60 7.65
N PRO A 121 -13.16 4.45 8.18
CA PRO A 121 -13.29 3.24 7.38
C PRO A 121 -14.21 3.48 6.19
N ARG A 122 -13.90 2.85 5.05
CA ARG A 122 -14.69 2.97 3.82
C ARG A 122 -15.01 1.60 3.26
N GLU A 123 -16.21 1.50 2.76
CA GLU A 123 -16.69 0.33 2.06
C GLU A 123 -16.39 0.46 0.56
N PHE A 124 -15.83 -0.60 -0.02
CA PHE A 124 -15.50 -0.67 -1.44
C PHE A 124 -16.36 -1.73 -2.11
N HIS A 125 -17.08 -1.34 -3.16
CA HIS A 125 -17.86 -2.23 -4.00
C HIS A 125 -16.99 -2.68 -5.18
N LEU A 126 -16.73 -3.99 -5.26
CA LEU A 126 -15.77 -4.56 -6.21
C LEU A 126 -16.40 -5.32 -7.38
N GLY A 127 -17.69 -5.11 -7.60
CA GLY A 127 -18.50 -5.88 -8.54
C GLY A 127 -19.01 -7.21 -7.94
N ASP A 128 -19.91 -7.90 -8.64
CA ASP A 128 -20.49 -9.20 -8.27
C ASP A 128 -20.96 -9.29 -6.80
N ASP A 129 -21.62 -8.24 -6.30
CA ASP A 129 -22.08 -8.09 -4.91
C ASP A 129 -20.97 -8.18 -3.84
N ARG A 130 -19.69 -8.15 -4.25
CA ARG A 130 -18.56 -8.17 -3.34
C ARG A 130 -18.33 -6.80 -2.75
N CYS A 131 -18.33 -6.74 -1.43
CA CYS A 131 -18.07 -5.53 -0.68
C CYS A 131 -17.01 -5.80 0.40
N VAL A 132 -16.06 -4.86 0.57
CA VAL A 132 -15.01 -4.97 1.59
C VAL A 132 -14.86 -3.65 2.33
N THR A 133 -14.65 -3.73 3.63
CA THR A 133 -14.34 -2.54 4.43
C THR A 133 -12.83 -2.36 4.54
N VAL A 134 -12.34 -1.19 4.15
CA VAL A 134 -10.93 -0.79 4.31
C VAL A 134 -10.83 0.22 5.44
N ALA A 135 -10.00 -0.08 6.43
CA ALA A 135 -9.79 0.78 7.58
C ALA A 135 -9.30 2.19 7.17
N SER A 136 -9.45 3.16 8.06
CA SER A 136 -8.95 4.53 7.83
C SER A 136 -7.46 4.54 7.55
N ARG A 137 -7.02 5.37 6.60
CA ARG A 137 -5.61 5.57 6.22
C ARG A 137 -4.87 4.25 6.02
N SER A 138 -5.49 3.32 5.27
CA SER A 138 -4.95 1.99 5.03
C SER A 138 -5.15 1.52 3.59
N LEU A 139 -4.49 0.41 3.27
CA LEU A 139 -4.61 -0.29 2.02
C LEU A 139 -5.04 -1.73 2.29
N LEU A 140 -5.81 -2.29 1.36
CA LEU A 140 -6.18 -3.70 1.37
C LEU A 140 -5.87 -4.29 -0.01
N LEU A 141 -5.00 -5.29 -0.04
CA LEU A 141 -4.70 -6.06 -1.23
C LEU A 141 -5.49 -7.37 -1.18
N LEU A 142 -6.27 -7.60 -2.20
CA LEU A 142 -7.16 -8.76 -2.31
C LEU A 142 -6.66 -9.73 -3.36
N ASP A 143 -6.60 -10.99 -2.98
CA ASP A 143 -6.34 -12.10 -3.90
C ASP A 143 -7.41 -12.18 -4.99
N PRO A 144 -7.06 -12.70 -6.18
CA PRO A 144 -8.06 -13.08 -7.19
C PRO A 144 -9.07 -14.04 -6.59
N LEU A 145 -10.33 -13.93 -7.01
CA LEU A 145 -11.32 -14.94 -6.67
C LEU A 145 -10.88 -16.30 -7.24
N PRO A 146 -11.04 -17.39 -6.50
CA PRO A 146 -10.85 -18.72 -7.07
C PRO A 146 -11.80 -18.87 -8.25
N ARG A 147 -11.27 -19.30 -9.39
CA ARG A 147 -12.03 -19.59 -10.61
C ARG A 147 -12.86 -20.87 -10.45
#